data_af1886a938130420e00603769452688d
#
_entry.id   af1886a938130420e00603769452688d
#
_cell.length_a   1.000
_cell.length_b   1.000
_cell.length_c   1.000
_cell.angle_alpha   90.00
_cell.angle_beta   90.00
_cell.angle_gamma   90.00
#
_symmetry.space_group_name_H-M   'P 1'
#
loop_
_entity.id
_entity.type
_entity.pdbx_description
1 polymer ?
#
loop_
_entity_poly.entity_id
_entity_poly.type
_entity_poly.pdbx_seq_one_letter_code
_entity_poly.pdbx_strand_id
1 'polypeptide(L)'
;PLVLDQSACQGGYLYLDAESQAILRGALALTANADCPTCEAGIDLTNAEFSINLFANTLLANCEQVAQIMYNATGQIAGEVSSYEELWKYTVANYHTGPGCLSYAMYTAWAARATMDWEHVSDYLTEPCESVIPYVANVVSIP
;
A
#
# COMPACT_ATOMS: atom_id res chain seq x y z
N PRO A 1 10.34 -14.71 5.07
CA PRO A 1 9.63 -13.47 5.32
C PRO A 1 10.17 -12.40 4.39
N LEU A 2 9.28 -11.75 3.64
CA LEU A 2 9.60 -10.55 2.89
C LEU A 2 9.93 -9.45 3.91
N VAL A 3 11.20 -9.31 4.23
CA VAL A 3 11.67 -8.15 4.98
C VAL A 3 11.76 -7.01 3.96
N LEU A 4 10.67 -6.26 3.83
CA LEU A 4 10.73 -5.00 3.10
C LEU A 4 11.59 -4.02 3.91
N ASP A 5 12.49 -3.36 3.22
CA ASP A 5 13.33 -2.34 3.82
C ASP A 5 12.42 -1.27 4.48
N GLN A 6 12.68 -0.95 5.74
CA GLN A 6 11.91 0.07 6.47
C GLN A 6 11.89 1.42 5.75
N SER A 7 12.93 1.72 4.97
CA SER A 7 12.99 2.96 4.19
C SER A 7 11.93 3.03 3.07
N ALA A 8 11.46 1.90 2.56
CA ALA A 8 10.51 1.84 1.47
C ALA A 8 9.19 2.56 1.78
N CYS A 9 8.62 2.32 2.97
CA CYS A 9 7.35 2.92 3.39
C CYS A 9 7.51 4.34 4.00
N GLN A 10 8.69 4.91 4.00
CA GLN A 10 8.99 6.17 4.69
C GLN A 10 9.07 7.40 3.77
N GLY A 11 8.63 7.28 2.54
CA GLY A 11 8.55 8.42 1.63
C GLY A 11 9.51 8.41 0.46
N GLY A 12 10.24 7.32 0.22
CA GLY A 12 11.10 7.17 -0.96
C GLY A 12 10.36 7.39 -2.27
N TYR A 13 9.09 7.03 -2.31
CA TYR A 13 8.20 7.25 -3.45
C TYR A 13 8.14 8.73 -3.90
N LEU A 14 8.24 9.68 -2.97
CA LEU A 14 8.21 11.11 -3.27
C LEU A 14 9.35 11.57 -4.17
N TYR A 15 10.45 10.85 -4.14
CA TYR A 15 11.68 11.20 -4.87
C TYR A 15 11.84 10.43 -6.19
N LEU A 16 10.90 9.54 -6.51
CA LEU A 16 10.91 8.79 -7.76
C LEU A 16 10.37 9.65 -8.91
N ASP A 17 10.94 9.46 -10.08
CA ASP A 17 10.37 10.01 -11.31
C ASP A 17 9.02 9.37 -11.66
N ALA A 18 8.28 10.00 -12.57
CA ALA A 18 6.92 9.57 -12.93
C ALA A 18 6.88 8.15 -13.52
N GLU A 19 7.94 7.71 -14.21
CA GLU A 19 8.04 6.38 -14.79
C GLU A 19 8.22 5.33 -13.70
N SER A 20 9.15 5.56 -12.77
CA SER A 20 9.37 4.71 -11.60
C SER A 20 8.13 4.63 -10.71
N GLN A 21 7.43 5.73 -10.50
CA GLN A 21 6.17 5.75 -9.78
C GLN A 21 5.07 4.94 -10.49
N ALA A 22 4.97 5.01 -11.81
CA ALA A 22 4.01 4.23 -12.59
C ALA A 22 4.32 2.73 -12.52
N ILE A 23 5.59 2.36 -12.57
CA ILE A 23 6.06 0.99 -12.38
C ILE A 23 5.64 0.47 -10.99
N LEU A 24 5.93 1.23 -9.94
CA LEU A 24 5.57 0.87 -8.56
C LEU A 24 4.05 0.79 -8.33
N ARG A 25 3.24 1.48 -9.14
CA ARG A 25 1.78 1.39 -9.07
C ARG A 25 1.18 0.17 -9.77
N GLY A 26 1.97 -0.84 -10.09
CA GLY A 26 1.48 -2.11 -10.62
C GLY A 26 1.62 -2.29 -12.13
N ALA A 27 2.29 -1.37 -12.85
CA ALA A 27 2.64 -1.56 -14.27
C ALA A 27 3.73 -2.63 -14.48
N LEU A 28 4.35 -3.11 -13.42
CA LEU A 28 5.41 -4.14 -13.41
C LEU A 28 4.96 -5.49 -13.99
N ALA A 29 3.67 -5.76 -14.00
CA ALA A 29 3.13 -6.95 -14.68
C ALA A 29 3.55 -7.04 -16.16
N LEU A 30 3.78 -5.90 -16.81
CA LEU A 30 4.17 -5.81 -18.21
C LEU A 30 5.67 -6.05 -18.45
N THR A 31 6.50 -5.94 -17.42
CA THR A 31 7.96 -6.11 -17.50
C THR A 31 8.45 -7.43 -16.94
N ALA A 32 7.59 -8.17 -16.22
CA ALA A 32 7.93 -9.49 -15.70
C ALA A 32 7.93 -10.52 -16.86
N ASN A 33 8.93 -11.38 -16.86
CA ASN A 33 9.14 -12.38 -17.92
C ASN A 33 8.20 -13.58 -17.75
N ALA A 34 6.93 -13.36 -17.97
CA ALA A 34 5.90 -14.41 -17.95
C ALA A 34 5.13 -14.47 -19.28
N ASP A 35 5.78 -14.12 -20.39
CA ASP A 35 5.18 -14.16 -21.71
C ASP A 35 4.63 -15.54 -22.04
N CYS A 36 3.35 -15.59 -22.34
CA CYS A 36 2.65 -16.80 -22.78
C CYS A 36 1.71 -16.44 -23.93
N PRO A 37 2.18 -16.48 -25.20
CA PRO A 37 1.38 -16.09 -26.37
C PRO A 37 0.08 -16.92 -26.54
N THR A 38 0.03 -18.10 -25.92
CA THR A 38 -1.15 -19.01 -25.96
C THR A 38 -2.10 -18.83 -24.79
N CYS A 39 -1.74 -18.02 -23.79
CA CYS A 39 -2.59 -17.71 -22.65
C CYS A 39 -3.56 -16.58 -23.00
N GLU A 40 -4.75 -16.59 -22.37
CA GLU A 40 -5.84 -15.65 -22.64
C GLU A 40 -5.42 -14.17 -22.50
N ALA A 41 -4.56 -13.86 -21.52
CA ALA A 41 -4.05 -12.52 -21.30
C ALA A 41 -2.63 -12.28 -21.89
N GLY A 42 -2.07 -13.24 -22.63
CA GLY A 42 -0.69 -13.18 -23.09
C GLY A 42 0.36 -13.37 -21.98
N ILE A 43 -0.06 -13.68 -20.76
CA ILE A 43 0.76 -13.83 -19.57
C ILE A 43 0.41 -15.13 -18.87
N ASP A 44 1.41 -15.89 -18.44
CA ASP A 44 1.21 -17.09 -17.64
C ASP A 44 0.95 -16.74 -16.17
N LEU A 45 -0.32 -16.61 -15.81
CA LEU A 45 -0.76 -16.36 -14.43
C LEU A 45 -0.55 -17.55 -13.48
N THR A 46 -0.20 -18.73 -14.01
CA THR A 46 0.14 -19.89 -13.17
C THR A 46 1.61 -19.95 -12.81
N ASN A 47 2.43 -19.09 -13.37
CA ASN A 47 3.84 -18.98 -13.03
C ASN A 47 4.00 -18.42 -11.61
N ALA A 48 4.40 -19.28 -10.67
CA ALA A 48 4.50 -18.93 -9.25
C ALA A 48 5.55 -17.82 -8.99
N GLU A 49 6.69 -17.86 -9.67
CA GLU A 49 7.73 -16.84 -9.52
C GLU A 49 7.22 -15.47 -9.98
N PHE A 50 6.57 -15.41 -11.12
CA PHE A 50 5.94 -14.20 -11.62
C PHE A 50 4.89 -13.67 -10.64
N SER A 51 3.99 -14.54 -10.15
CA SER A 51 2.92 -14.16 -9.23
C SER A 51 3.45 -13.63 -7.90
N ILE A 52 4.49 -14.25 -7.34
CA ILE A 52 5.13 -13.81 -6.10
C ILE A 52 5.81 -12.45 -6.30
N ASN A 53 6.56 -12.29 -7.40
CA ASN A 53 7.24 -11.04 -7.69
C ASN A 53 6.24 -9.90 -7.94
N LEU A 54 5.17 -10.17 -8.69
CA LEU A 54 4.11 -9.21 -8.92
C LEU A 54 3.44 -8.77 -7.61
N PHE A 55 3.11 -9.73 -6.74
CA PHE A 55 2.52 -9.45 -5.44
C PHE A 55 3.44 -8.62 -4.55
N ALA A 56 4.71 -8.98 -4.46
CA ALA A 56 5.70 -8.24 -3.68
C ALA A 56 5.85 -6.79 -4.17
N ASN A 57 5.95 -6.60 -5.48
CA ASN A 57 6.04 -5.28 -6.09
C ASN A 57 4.76 -4.46 -5.90
N THR A 58 3.60 -5.11 -5.94
CA THR A 58 2.32 -4.46 -5.67
C THR A 58 2.22 -3.99 -4.22
N LEU A 59 2.66 -4.80 -3.26
CA LEU A 59 2.73 -4.39 -1.86
C LEU A 59 3.70 -3.22 -1.65
N LEU A 60 4.87 -3.26 -2.29
CA LEU A 60 5.83 -2.16 -2.21
C LEU A 60 5.24 -0.87 -2.79
N ALA A 61 4.57 -0.93 -3.93
CA ALA A 61 3.90 0.21 -4.53
C ALA A 61 2.80 0.79 -3.63
N ASN A 62 2.02 -0.06 -2.97
CA ASN A 62 1.01 0.37 -2.00
C ASN A 62 1.64 1.01 -0.77
N CYS A 63 2.76 0.48 -0.29
CA CYS A 63 3.53 1.04 0.81
C CYS A 63 4.02 2.46 0.50
N GLU A 64 4.63 2.65 -0.66
CA GLU A 64 5.08 3.98 -1.09
C GLU A 64 3.91 4.94 -1.34
N GLN A 65 2.79 4.45 -1.84
CA GLN A 65 1.58 5.24 -1.99
C GLN A 65 1.00 5.68 -0.63
N VAL A 66 1.03 4.80 0.38
CA VAL A 66 0.66 5.15 1.76
C VAL A 66 1.53 6.27 2.30
N ALA A 67 2.83 6.21 2.09
CA ALA A 67 3.75 7.27 2.49
C ALA A 67 3.39 8.62 1.84
N GLN A 68 3.02 8.60 0.55
CA GLN A 68 2.55 9.79 -0.16
C GLN A 68 1.23 10.32 0.40
N ILE A 69 0.27 9.45 0.69
CA ILE A 69 -1.02 9.82 1.29
C ILE A 69 -0.80 10.47 2.67
N MET A 70 0.05 9.85 3.49
CA MET A 70 0.41 10.37 4.81
C MET A 70 1.03 11.76 4.72
N TYR A 71 1.99 11.95 3.81
CA TYR A 71 2.60 13.25 3.57
C TYR A 71 1.57 14.30 3.12
N ASN A 72 0.69 13.94 2.21
CA ASN A 72 -0.36 14.86 1.73
C ASN A 72 -1.33 15.26 2.85
N ALA A 73 -1.64 14.33 3.76
CA ALA A 73 -2.54 14.60 4.88
C ALA A 73 -1.90 15.42 6.01
N THR A 74 -0.62 15.19 6.30
CA THR A 74 0.05 15.70 7.49
C THR A 74 1.09 16.78 7.21
N GLY A 75 1.64 16.82 6.01
CA GLY A 75 2.83 17.62 5.66
C GLY A 75 4.14 17.07 6.23
N GLN A 76 4.13 15.85 6.80
CA GLN A 76 5.27 15.22 7.45
C GLN A 76 5.60 13.88 6.80
N ILE A 77 6.87 13.45 6.91
CA ILE A 77 7.31 12.15 6.43
C ILE A 77 6.62 11.04 7.23
N ALA A 78 6.15 10.01 6.56
CA ALA A 78 5.32 8.95 7.15
C ALA A 78 5.96 8.32 8.41
N GLY A 79 7.25 8.04 8.39
CA GLY A 79 7.97 7.47 9.53
C GLY A 79 8.13 8.41 10.75
N GLU A 80 7.81 9.70 10.60
CA GLU A 80 7.83 10.67 11.70
C GLU A 80 6.50 10.72 12.47
N VAL A 81 5.41 10.33 11.82
CA VAL A 81 4.06 10.40 12.39
C VAL A 81 3.43 9.05 12.67
N SER A 82 3.99 7.97 12.12
CA SER A 82 3.47 6.62 12.27
C SER A 82 4.61 5.60 12.37
N SER A 83 4.40 4.51 13.10
CA SER A 83 5.39 3.45 13.20
C SER A 83 5.42 2.58 11.93
N TYR A 84 6.49 1.82 11.76
CA TYR A 84 6.65 0.90 10.64
C TYR A 84 5.53 -0.17 10.60
N GLU A 85 5.14 -0.71 11.75
CA GLU A 85 4.05 -1.67 11.86
C GLU A 85 2.72 -1.05 11.42
N GLU A 86 2.46 0.19 11.79
CA GLU A 86 1.25 0.90 11.40
C GLU A 86 1.23 1.19 9.89
N LEU A 87 2.38 1.58 9.32
CA LEU A 87 2.50 1.77 7.87
C LEU A 87 2.20 0.50 7.08
N TRP A 88 2.50 -0.67 7.64
CA TRP A 88 2.10 -1.96 7.04
C TRP A 88 0.60 -2.21 7.10
N LYS A 89 -0.06 -1.88 8.20
CA LYS A 89 -1.53 -1.97 8.30
C LYS A 89 -2.19 -1.08 7.25
N TYR A 90 -1.70 0.14 7.07
CA TYR A 90 -2.15 1.04 6.01
C TYR A 90 -1.87 0.50 4.61
N THR A 91 -0.72 -0.13 4.40
CA THR A 91 -0.38 -0.76 3.12
C THR A 91 -1.36 -1.86 2.75
N VAL A 92 -1.70 -2.73 3.71
CA VAL A 92 -2.71 -3.78 3.55
C VAL A 92 -4.08 -3.18 3.28
N ALA A 93 -4.46 -2.13 4.00
CA ALA A 93 -5.71 -1.42 3.79
C ALA A 93 -5.77 -0.78 2.38
N ASN A 94 -4.72 -0.10 1.97
CA ASN A 94 -4.62 0.54 0.66
C ASN A 94 -4.71 -0.47 -0.49
N TYR A 95 -4.06 -1.62 -0.34
CA TYR A 95 -4.16 -2.73 -1.30
C TYR A 95 -5.60 -3.22 -1.48
N HIS A 96 -6.37 -3.27 -0.40
CA HIS A 96 -7.74 -3.79 -0.41
C HIS A 96 -8.77 -2.76 -0.88
N THR A 97 -8.72 -1.52 -0.39
CA THR A 97 -9.75 -0.50 -0.65
C THR A 97 -9.34 0.58 -1.63
N GLY A 98 -8.04 0.69 -1.91
CA GLY A 98 -7.48 1.78 -2.71
C GLY A 98 -7.24 3.07 -1.94
N PRO A 99 -6.59 4.04 -2.60
CA PRO A 99 -6.06 5.24 -1.94
C PRO A 99 -7.14 6.24 -1.49
N GLY A 100 -8.31 6.22 -2.10
CA GLY A 100 -9.37 7.20 -1.79
C GLY A 100 -9.89 7.07 -0.36
N CYS A 101 -10.18 5.85 0.08
CA CYS A 101 -10.65 5.56 1.44
C CYS A 101 -9.62 5.99 2.48
N LEU A 102 -8.39 5.60 2.26
CA LEU A 102 -7.31 5.85 3.21
C LEU A 102 -6.95 7.34 3.28
N SER A 103 -6.91 8.01 2.13
CA SER A 103 -6.64 9.44 2.05
C SER A 103 -7.67 10.25 2.85
N TYR A 104 -8.94 9.94 2.69
CA TYR A 104 -10.01 10.60 3.43
C TYR A 104 -9.89 10.38 4.95
N ALA A 105 -9.66 9.13 5.37
CA ALA A 105 -9.53 8.79 6.78
C ALA A 105 -8.32 9.48 7.43
N MET A 106 -7.15 9.42 6.78
CA MET A 106 -5.92 10.05 7.27
C MET A 106 -6.05 11.58 7.38
N TYR A 107 -6.63 12.22 6.34
CA TYR A 107 -6.83 13.66 6.36
C TYR A 107 -7.78 14.08 7.48
N THR A 108 -8.87 13.35 7.67
CA THR A 108 -9.87 13.65 8.70
C THR A 108 -9.31 13.41 10.10
N ALA A 109 -8.60 12.30 10.31
CA ALA A 109 -7.94 11.97 11.57
C ALA A 109 -6.90 13.05 11.94
N TRP A 110 -6.07 13.46 11.00
CA TRP A 110 -5.08 14.51 11.22
C TRP A 110 -5.72 15.86 11.60
N ALA A 111 -6.78 16.24 10.87
CA ALA A 111 -7.54 17.46 11.16
C ALA A 111 -8.18 17.42 12.57
N ALA A 112 -8.59 16.25 13.02
CA ALA A 112 -9.11 16.00 14.35
C ALA A 112 -8.02 15.87 15.43
N ARG A 113 -6.74 15.95 15.05
CA ARG A 113 -5.58 15.75 15.92
C ARG A 113 -5.51 14.35 16.56
N ALA A 114 -6.02 13.35 15.86
CA ALA A 114 -5.88 11.96 16.26
C ALA A 114 -4.44 11.46 16.05
N THR A 115 -4.07 10.42 16.78
CA THR A 115 -2.82 9.70 16.55
C THR A 115 -2.88 9.01 15.20
N MET A 116 -1.76 9.04 14.45
CA MET A 116 -1.68 8.43 13.12
C MET A 116 -1.29 6.95 13.20
N ASP A 117 -1.97 6.19 14.04
CA ASP A 117 -1.97 4.73 14.09
C ASP A 117 -3.26 4.18 13.46
N TRP A 118 -3.26 2.89 13.13
CA TRP A 118 -4.39 2.25 12.47
C TRP A 118 -5.67 2.29 13.31
N GLU A 119 -5.57 2.10 14.63
CA GLU A 119 -6.71 2.07 15.54
C GLU A 119 -7.50 3.38 15.45
N HIS A 120 -6.81 4.52 15.57
CA HIS A 120 -7.47 5.82 15.55
C HIS A 120 -7.88 6.26 14.13
N VAL A 121 -7.05 6.01 13.12
CA VAL A 121 -7.38 6.43 11.75
C VAL A 121 -8.53 5.61 11.17
N SER A 122 -8.62 4.32 11.50
CA SER A 122 -9.71 3.46 11.01
C SER A 122 -11.10 3.91 11.49
N ASP A 123 -11.19 4.62 12.61
CA ASP A 123 -12.44 5.22 13.11
C ASP A 123 -13.00 6.30 12.17
N TYR A 124 -12.19 6.84 11.27
CA TYR A 124 -12.60 7.85 10.28
C TYR A 124 -12.90 7.25 8.89
N LEU A 125 -12.83 5.92 8.75
CA LEU A 125 -13.30 5.25 7.55
C LEU A 125 -14.84 5.35 7.49
N THR A 126 -15.35 5.54 6.28
CA THR A 126 -16.80 5.62 6.04
C THR A 126 -17.22 4.49 5.11
N GLU A 127 -18.49 4.15 5.08
CA GLU A 127 -19.00 3.18 4.10
C GLU A 127 -18.71 3.63 2.66
N PRO A 128 -18.31 2.72 1.76
CA PRO A 128 -18.09 1.28 1.94
C PRO A 128 -16.68 0.91 2.44
N CYS A 129 -15.85 1.87 2.81
CA CYS A 129 -14.44 1.67 3.16
C CYS A 129 -14.23 0.89 4.47
N GLU A 130 -15.19 0.92 5.38
CA GLU A 130 -15.13 0.21 6.68
C GLU A 130 -14.93 -1.30 6.55
N SER A 131 -15.29 -1.88 5.42
CA SER A 131 -15.10 -3.32 5.14
C SER A 131 -13.64 -3.77 5.21
N VAL A 132 -12.69 -2.84 5.13
CA VAL A 132 -11.26 -3.13 5.25
C VAL A 132 -10.82 -3.46 6.68
N ILE A 133 -11.53 -2.99 7.70
CA ILE A 133 -11.13 -3.17 9.10
C ILE A 133 -10.94 -4.65 9.46
N PRO A 134 -11.93 -5.54 9.26
CA PRO A 134 -11.73 -6.96 9.52
C PRO A 134 -10.69 -7.60 8.62
N TYR A 135 -10.50 -7.10 7.39
CA TYR A 135 -9.47 -7.60 6.49
C TYR A 135 -8.06 -7.34 7.06
N VAL A 136 -7.78 -6.10 7.49
CA VAL A 136 -6.49 -5.76 8.12
C VAL A 136 -6.27 -6.60 9.37
N ALA A 137 -7.28 -6.71 10.25
CA ALA A 137 -7.19 -7.51 11.46
C ALA A 137 -6.82 -8.98 11.17
N ASN A 138 -7.42 -9.57 10.14
CA ASN A 138 -7.13 -10.94 9.73
C ASN A 138 -5.70 -11.09 9.20
N VAL A 139 -5.22 -10.16 8.37
CA VAL A 139 -3.88 -10.24 7.78
C VAL A 139 -2.79 -10.08 8.84
N VAL A 140 -2.94 -9.12 9.77
CA VAL A 140 -1.92 -8.88 10.80
C VAL A 140 -1.94 -9.90 11.93
N SER A 141 -2.99 -10.70 12.05
CA SER A 141 -3.09 -11.79 13.05
C SER A 141 -2.44 -13.10 12.62
N ILE A 142 -1.96 -13.20 11.38
CA ILE A 142 -1.26 -14.38 10.88
C ILE A 142 0.13 -14.45 11.52
N PRO A 143 0.45 -15.53 12.28
CA PRO A 143 1.73 -15.67 12.98
C PRO A 143 2.91 -15.87 12.03
#